data_2bcc7b61997a3d93f62de8a6643ba90a
#
_entry.id   2bcc7b61997a3d93f62de8a6643ba90a
#
_cell.length_a   1.000
_cell.length_b   1.000
_cell.length_c   1.000
_cell.angle_alpha   90.00
_cell.angle_beta   90.00
_cell.angle_gamma   90.00
#
_symmetry.space_group_name_H-M   'P 1'
#
loop_
_entity.id
_entity.type
_entity.pdbx_description
1 polymer ?
#
loop_
_entity_poly.entity_id
_entity_poly.type
_entity_poly.pdbx_seq_one_letter_code
_entity_poly.pdbx_strand_id
1 'polypeptide(L)' 'MSEEIDYAQHVIAAMDSYSIVVSHRSEANPTDEQKDELARNERHLWLKMKEEGFVAALSAEQKANIEALNISI' A
#
# COMPACT_ATOMS: atom_id res chain seq x y z
N MET A 1 29.15 7.22 0.63
CA MET A 1 27.98 7.97 0.19
C MET A 1 26.72 7.27 0.70
N SER A 2 25.96 7.93 1.53
CA SER A 2 24.73 7.33 2.01
C SER A 2 23.64 7.46 0.96
N GLU A 3 22.95 6.37 0.70
CA GLU A 3 21.77 6.39 -0.13
C GLU A 3 20.61 6.85 0.73
N GLU A 4 20.03 7.98 0.38
CA GLU A 4 18.83 8.43 1.05
C GLU A 4 17.63 7.76 0.43
N ILE A 5 16.81 7.17 1.27
CA ILE A 5 15.54 6.59 0.80
C ILE A 5 14.57 7.74 0.56
N ASP A 6 14.07 7.84 -0.67
CA ASP A 6 13.08 8.86 -1.01
C ASP A 6 11.68 8.37 -0.63
N TYR A 7 11.33 8.58 0.63
CA TYR A 7 10.02 8.16 1.13
C TYR A 7 8.86 8.89 0.45
N ALA A 8 9.09 10.09 -0.10
CA ALA A 8 8.04 10.79 -0.83
C ALA A 8 7.60 9.98 -2.05
N GLN A 9 8.56 9.40 -2.79
CA GLN A 9 8.26 8.54 -3.93
C GLN A 9 7.59 7.25 -3.47
N HIS A 10 8.04 6.68 -2.36
CA HIS A 10 7.43 5.47 -1.79
C HIS A 10 5.99 5.73 -1.33
N VAL A 11 5.71 6.90 -0.77
CA VAL A 11 4.35 7.27 -0.37
C VAL A 11 3.43 7.37 -1.58
N ILE A 12 3.90 7.98 -2.67
CA ILE A 12 3.12 8.06 -3.91
C ILE A 12 2.79 6.67 -4.43
N ALA A 13 3.80 5.80 -4.51
CA ALA A 13 3.60 4.42 -4.97
C ALA A 13 2.64 3.65 -4.05
N ALA A 14 2.75 3.87 -2.74
CA ALA A 14 1.86 3.21 -1.78
C ALA A 14 0.42 3.69 -1.93
N MET A 15 0.20 4.98 -2.20
CA MET A 15 -1.15 5.49 -2.42
C MET A 15 -1.76 4.94 -3.70
N ASP A 16 -0.96 4.73 -4.74
CA ASP A 16 -1.41 4.06 -5.96
C ASP A 16 -1.84 2.63 -5.65
N SER A 17 -1.03 1.90 -4.89
CA SER A 17 -1.37 0.54 -4.45
C SER A 17 -2.61 0.51 -3.58
N TYR A 18 -2.76 1.49 -2.69
CA TYR A 18 -3.96 1.64 -1.86
C TYR A 18 -5.22 1.77 -2.74
N SER A 19 -5.18 2.63 -3.76
CA SER A 19 -6.31 2.82 -4.67
C SER A 19 -6.67 1.53 -5.41
N ILE A 20 -5.67 0.78 -5.86
CA ILE A 20 -5.86 -0.50 -6.53
C ILE A 20 -6.51 -1.51 -5.58
N VAL A 21 -6.01 -1.60 -4.35
CA VAL A 21 -6.56 -2.52 -3.34
C VAL A 21 -8.02 -2.20 -3.06
N VAL A 22 -8.35 -0.93 -2.84
CA VAL A 22 -9.72 -0.51 -2.58
C VAL A 22 -10.63 -0.86 -3.76
N SER A 23 -10.18 -0.58 -4.97
CA SER A 23 -10.94 -0.87 -6.18
C SER A 23 -11.21 -2.37 -6.32
N HIS A 24 -10.19 -3.20 -6.19
CA HIS A 24 -10.35 -4.65 -6.35
C HIS A 24 -11.14 -5.30 -5.21
N ARG A 25 -11.02 -4.79 -3.99
CA ARG A 25 -11.83 -5.28 -2.86
C ARG A 25 -13.31 -4.98 -3.05
N SER A 26 -13.64 -3.95 -3.84
CA SER A 26 -15.02 -3.57 -4.15
C SER A 26 -15.65 -4.40 -5.27
N GLU A 27 -14.84 -5.18 -5.99
CA GLU A 27 -15.34 -6.00 -7.09
C GLU A 27 -16.17 -7.17 -6.59
N ALA A 28 -17.36 -7.34 -7.19
CA ALA A 28 -18.25 -8.44 -6.83
C ALA A 28 -17.72 -9.79 -7.35
N ASN A 29 -17.14 -9.79 -8.55
CA ASN A 29 -16.62 -10.99 -9.19
C ASN A 29 -15.24 -10.70 -9.79
N PRO A 30 -14.19 -10.62 -8.97
CA PRO A 30 -12.86 -10.31 -9.47
C PRO A 30 -12.33 -11.44 -10.36
N THR A 31 -11.65 -11.06 -11.44
CA THR A 31 -10.95 -12.02 -12.30
C THR A 31 -9.72 -12.55 -11.56
N ASP A 32 -9.15 -13.65 -12.06
CA ASP A 32 -7.91 -14.19 -11.50
C ASP A 32 -6.78 -13.16 -11.55
N GLU A 33 -6.71 -12.39 -12.65
CA GLU A 33 -5.74 -11.31 -12.80
C GLU A 33 -5.94 -10.22 -11.74
N GLN A 34 -7.19 -9.84 -11.48
CA GLN A 34 -7.52 -8.85 -10.43
C GLN A 34 -7.16 -9.37 -9.04
N LYS A 35 -7.38 -10.65 -8.77
CA LYS A 35 -7.00 -11.28 -7.51
C LYS A 35 -5.49 -11.27 -7.31
N ASP A 36 -4.73 -11.57 -8.36
CA ASP A 36 -3.26 -11.55 -8.31
C ASP A 36 -2.76 -10.13 -8.07
N GLU A 37 -3.34 -9.15 -8.77
CA GLU A 37 -2.97 -7.74 -8.60
C GLU A 37 -3.30 -7.26 -7.18
N LEU A 38 -4.45 -7.64 -6.66
CA LEU A 38 -4.85 -7.32 -5.28
C LEU A 38 -3.82 -7.87 -4.30
N ALA A 39 -3.47 -9.15 -4.42
CA ALA A 39 -2.50 -9.79 -3.52
C ALA A 39 -1.14 -9.08 -3.57
N ARG A 40 -0.66 -8.73 -4.77
CA ARG A 40 0.63 -8.04 -4.92
C ARG A 40 0.61 -6.67 -4.26
N ASN A 41 -0.48 -5.92 -4.44
CA ASN A 41 -0.58 -4.58 -3.89
C ASN A 41 -0.77 -4.59 -2.38
N GLU A 42 -1.53 -5.55 -1.85
CA GLU A 42 -1.65 -5.75 -0.41
C GLU A 42 -0.29 -6.08 0.21
N ARG A 43 0.47 -6.99 -0.42
CA ARG A 43 1.82 -7.32 0.04
C ARG A 43 2.75 -6.12 -0.04
N HIS A 44 2.66 -5.32 -1.11
CA HIS A 44 3.47 -4.11 -1.26
C HIS A 44 3.21 -3.14 -0.11
N LEU A 45 1.94 -2.87 0.20
CA LEU A 45 1.57 -2.01 1.32
C LEU A 45 2.05 -2.56 2.65
N TRP A 46 1.88 -3.86 2.87
CA TRP A 46 2.31 -4.52 4.10
C TRP A 46 3.83 -4.36 4.31
N LEU A 47 4.61 -4.59 3.25
CA LEU A 47 6.06 -4.45 3.30
C LEU A 47 6.46 -2.99 3.57
N LYS A 48 5.80 -2.04 2.95
CA LYS A 48 6.06 -0.61 3.15
C LYS A 48 5.76 -0.18 4.58
N MET A 49 4.69 -0.69 5.18
CA MET A 49 4.34 -0.37 6.56
C MET A 49 5.39 -0.86 7.56
N LYS A 50 6.22 -1.82 7.16
CA LYS A 50 7.30 -2.33 8.01
C LYS A 50 8.61 -1.55 7.84
N GLU A 51 8.74 -0.74 6.81
CA GLU A 51 9.96 0.04 6.59
C GLU A 51 10.07 1.17 7.61
N GLU A 52 11.23 1.28 8.23
CA GLU A 52 11.52 2.36 9.17
C GLU A 52 11.44 3.70 8.45
N GLY A 53 10.70 4.62 9.03
CA GLY A 53 10.54 5.97 8.48
C GLY A 53 9.41 6.12 7.46
N PHE A 54 8.95 5.03 6.84
CA PHE A 54 7.87 5.12 5.86
C PHE A 54 6.56 5.59 6.52
N VAL A 55 6.19 4.99 7.63
CA VAL A 55 4.97 5.37 8.36
C VAL A 55 5.04 6.82 8.82
N ALA A 56 6.23 7.27 9.23
CA ALA A 56 6.43 8.66 9.64
C ALA A 56 6.27 9.64 8.47
N ALA A 57 6.53 9.20 7.25
CA ALA A 57 6.37 10.02 6.04
C ALA A 57 4.90 10.13 5.59
N LEU A 58 4.03 9.25 6.07
CA LEU A 58 2.61 9.31 5.75
C LEU A 58 1.92 10.42 6.53
N SER A 59 0.91 11.06 5.92
CA SER A 59 0.03 11.94 6.67
C SER A 59 -0.83 11.10 7.62
N ALA A 60 -1.43 11.73 8.62
CA ALA A 60 -2.34 11.04 9.54
C ALA A 60 -3.50 10.37 8.79
N GLU A 61 -4.04 11.03 7.79
CA GLU A 61 -5.12 10.51 6.96
C GLU A 61 -4.66 9.31 6.13
N GLN A 62 -3.50 9.42 5.47
CA GLN A 62 -2.94 8.33 4.67
C GLN A 62 -2.66 7.11 5.52
N LYS A 63 -2.05 7.30 6.69
CA LYS A 63 -1.78 6.23 7.63
C LYS A 63 -3.07 5.53 8.06
N ALA A 64 -4.09 6.30 8.45
CA ALA A 64 -5.37 5.75 8.87
C ALA A 64 -6.03 4.95 7.74
N ASN A 65 -5.98 5.46 6.51
CA ASN A 65 -6.56 4.78 5.35
C ASN A 65 -5.89 3.43 5.08
N ILE A 66 -4.57 3.37 5.15
CA ILE A 66 -3.85 2.12 4.93
C ILE A 66 -4.11 1.13 6.07
N GLU A 67 -4.09 1.61 7.32
CA GLU A 67 -4.36 0.76 8.47
C GLU A 67 -5.78 0.19 8.46
N ALA A 68 -6.75 0.96 7.95
CA ALA A 68 -8.14 0.52 7.83
C ALA A 68 -8.31 -0.66 6.87
N LEU A 69 -7.37 -0.89 5.97
CA LEU A 69 -7.42 -2.05 5.08
C LEU A 69 -7.17 -3.37 5.81
N ASN A 70 -6.61 -3.33 7.01
CA ASN A 70 -6.31 -4.53 7.83
C ASN A 70 -5.52 -5.57 7.03
N ILE A 71 -4.47 -5.13 6.36
CA ILE A 71 -3.63 -6.01 5.56
C ILE A 71 -2.79 -6.87 6.48
N SER A 72 -3.02 -8.18 6.41
CA SER A 72 -2.31 -9.18 7.20
C SER A 72 -1.80 -10.26 6.27
N ILE A 73 -0.49 -10.36 6.14
CA ILE A 73 0.16 -11.35 5.27
C ILE A 73 1.09 -12.22 6.11
#